data_1ab8145623e5075555f0763593ae3592
#
_entry.id   1ab8145623e5075555f0763593ae3592
#
_cell.length_a   1.000
_cell.length_b   1.000
_cell.length_c   1.000
_cell.angle_alpha   90.00
_cell.angle_beta   90.00
_cell.angle_gamma   90.00
#
_symmetry.space_group_name_H-M   'P 1'
#
loop_
_entity.id
_entity.type
_entity.pdbx_description
1 polymer ?
#
loop_
_entity_poly.entity_id
_entity_poly.type
_entity_poly.pdbx_seq_one_letter_code
_entity_poly.pdbx_strand_id
1 'polypeptide(L)'
;MLVLVCFSFYFMINVGKIWLDGKITTIEESKVSILTHTIHYGTSIFEGCRAYNGKVFKMKEHNARFIRSGEICDIPVPYSMEELENAINQVLEVNNYKDAYVRPVAWMDDAFLSVNTMKNKVHVAIIAWKWPSYYGEDKIKKGITLGKSKWVRPDPRSVPIEAKAGGYYYVGAIIYNNAEREGFDDTLLVDWRGFVAECSSSNVFFIEKDGTICTPIADAFLNGITRQTVIEMLKKAGYEVEERRVLPQEIPSFKEAFVTGTAAEITPIGEIWGVKYTPDECLKIREMYSKLVRG
;
A
#
# COMPACT_ATOMS: atom_id res chain seq x y z
N MET A 1 -21.42 -3.44 34.41
CA MET A 1 -21.06 -2.81 33.11
C MET A 1 -20.05 -3.73 32.43
N LEU A 2 -20.58 -4.70 31.67
CA LEU A 2 -19.74 -5.66 30.93
C LEU A 2 -19.09 -4.93 29.73
N VAL A 3 -17.79 -4.78 29.77
CA VAL A 3 -17.01 -4.36 28.61
C VAL A 3 -16.94 -5.57 27.67
N LEU A 4 -17.74 -5.57 26.63
CA LEU A 4 -17.57 -6.48 25.51
C LEU A 4 -16.24 -6.13 24.81
N VAL A 5 -15.18 -6.85 25.19
CA VAL A 5 -13.93 -6.85 24.44
C VAL A 5 -14.20 -7.58 23.13
N CYS A 6 -14.38 -6.82 22.06
CA CYS A 6 -14.43 -7.35 20.71
C CYS A 6 -13.03 -7.91 20.41
N PHE A 7 -12.87 -9.24 20.52
CA PHE A 7 -11.67 -9.92 20.03
C PHE A 7 -11.66 -9.82 18.50
N SER A 8 -11.05 -8.77 17.97
CA SER A 8 -10.55 -8.81 16.60
C SER A 8 -9.59 -9.98 16.52
N PHE A 9 -9.92 -10.98 15.72
CA PHE A 9 -9.01 -12.08 15.41
C PHE A 9 -7.80 -11.47 14.67
N TYR A 10 -6.74 -11.17 15.40
CA TYR A 10 -5.44 -10.91 14.81
C TYR A 10 -5.01 -12.20 14.12
N PHE A 11 -5.14 -12.24 12.81
CA PHE A 11 -4.48 -13.27 12.02
C PHE A 11 -2.97 -13.11 12.22
N MET A 12 -2.37 -13.97 13.02
CA MET A 12 -0.90 -14.05 13.04
C MET A 12 -0.46 -14.42 11.61
N ILE A 13 0.35 -13.54 11.02
CA ILE A 13 0.89 -13.77 9.68
C ILE A 13 1.71 -15.05 9.75
N ASN A 14 1.21 -16.11 9.12
CA ASN A 14 1.97 -17.35 8.99
C ASN A 14 2.90 -17.22 7.80
N VAL A 15 4.17 -16.95 8.07
CA VAL A 15 5.24 -16.86 7.08
C VAL A 15 5.94 -18.20 7.02
N GLY A 16 6.04 -18.75 5.82
CA GLY A 16 6.85 -19.93 5.55
C GLY A 16 8.35 -19.59 5.41
N LYS A 17 8.99 -20.18 4.40
CA LYS A 17 10.36 -19.84 4.04
C LYS A 17 10.42 -18.46 3.39
N ILE A 18 11.50 -17.74 3.64
CA ILE A 18 11.79 -16.42 3.08
C ILE A 18 13.08 -16.49 2.26
N TRP A 19 13.30 -15.49 1.41
CA TRP A 19 14.60 -15.23 0.82
C TRP A 19 15.27 -14.08 1.58
N LEU A 20 16.52 -14.26 1.97
CA LEU A 20 17.33 -13.28 2.71
C LEU A 20 18.73 -13.27 2.15
N ASP A 21 19.18 -12.14 1.61
CA ASP A 21 20.54 -11.90 1.12
C ASP A 21 21.09 -13.03 0.23
N GLY A 22 20.31 -13.48 -0.76
CA GLY A 22 20.72 -14.50 -1.72
C GLY A 22 20.37 -15.94 -1.32
N LYS A 23 19.71 -16.18 -0.17
CA LYS A 23 19.45 -17.53 0.34
C LYS A 23 18.02 -17.71 0.80
N ILE A 24 17.45 -18.89 0.54
CA ILE A 24 16.21 -19.32 1.18
C ILE A 24 16.52 -19.76 2.61
N THR A 25 15.81 -19.21 3.56
CA THR A 25 15.94 -19.47 4.99
C THR A 25 14.58 -19.49 5.69
N THR A 26 14.55 -19.64 7.01
CA THR A 26 13.34 -19.56 7.82
C THR A 26 13.22 -18.21 8.53
N ILE A 27 12.03 -17.90 9.03
CA ILE A 27 11.81 -16.66 9.77
C ILE A 27 12.58 -16.66 11.12
N GLU A 28 12.79 -17.83 11.71
CA GLU A 28 13.52 -18.01 12.96
C GLU A 28 15.01 -17.67 12.81
N GLU A 29 15.55 -17.88 11.61
CA GLU A 29 16.96 -17.60 11.28
C GLU A 29 17.15 -16.17 10.76
N SER A 30 16.07 -15.42 10.51
CA SER A 30 16.10 -14.06 9.94
C SER A 30 16.09 -12.94 11.00
N LYS A 31 16.70 -13.20 12.15
CA LYS A 31 16.77 -12.22 13.25
C LYS A 31 17.73 -11.08 12.91
N VAL A 32 17.35 -9.88 13.29
CA VAL A 32 18.19 -8.68 13.16
C VAL A 32 18.64 -8.20 14.54
N SER A 33 19.79 -7.56 14.58
CA SER A 33 20.34 -6.94 15.78
C SER A 33 19.45 -5.79 16.25
N ILE A 34 19.35 -5.59 17.56
CA ILE A 34 18.69 -4.40 18.13
C ILE A 34 19.41 -3.09 17.73
N LEU A 35 20.69 -3.18 17.34
CA LEU A 35 21.46 -2.04 16.84
C LEU A 35 21.25 -1.76 15.36
N THR A 36 20.41 -2.54 14.67
CA THR A 36 20.08 -2.31 13.27
C THR A 36 19.61 -0.89 13.05
N HIS A 37 20.31 -0.16 12.17
CA HIS A 37 20.08 1.27 11.92
C HIS A 37 18.62 1.60 11.62
N THR A 38 17.95 0.75 10.88
CA THR A 38 16.52 0.87 10.56
C THR A 38 15.62 0.97 11.79
N ILE A 39 15.93 0.25 12.88
CA ILE A 39 15.14 0.28 14.12
C ILE A 39 15.19 1.67 14.76
N HIS A 40 16.31 2.38 14.65
CA HIS A 40 16.52 3.68 15.28
C HIS A 40 16.12 4.86 14.39
N TYR A 41 16.32 4.75 13.07
CA TYR A 41 16.20 5.87 12.14
C TYR A 41 15.20 5.63 11.00
N GLY A 42 14.54 4.47 10.96
CA GLY A 42 13.53 4.15 9.92
C GLY A 42 14.11 3.97 8.51
N THR A 43 15.43 3.72 8.39
CA THR A 43 16.15 3.60 7.12
C THR A 43 15.87 2.27 6.42
N SER A 44 14.66 2.16 5.88
CA SER A 44 14.22 1.02 5.07
C SER A 44 13.33 1.47 3.93
N ILE A 45 13.29 0.65 2.90
CA ILE A 45 12.32 0.73 1.81
C ILE A 45 11.62 -0.62 1.69
N PHE A 46 10.42 -0.63 1.14
CA PHE A 46 9.72 -1.89 0.91
C PHE A 46 8.79 -1.82 -0.30
N GLU A 47 8.40 -2.99 -0.77
CA GLU A 47 7.33 -3.16 -1.74
C GLU A 47 6.18 -3.99 -1.18
N GLY A 48 5.05 -3.89 -1.84
CA GLY A 48 3.92 -4.76 -1.64
C GLY A 48 3.41 -5.20 -3.00
N CYS A 49 3.59 -6.48 -3.29
CA CYS A 49 3.13 -7.10 -4.52
C CYS A 49 2.05 -8.13 -4.20
N ARG A 50 1.25 -8.50 -5.18
CA ARG A 50 0.30 -9.59 -5.03
C ARG A 50 0.45 -10.62 -6.13
N ALA A 51 0.55 -11.88 -5.73
CA ALA A 51 0.52 -13.02 -6.64
C ALA A 51 -0.92 -13.50 -6.79
N TYR A 52 -1.30 -13.77 -8.03
CA TYR A 52 -2.55 -14.38 -8.44
C TYR A 52 -2.22 -15.59 -9.32
N ASN A 53 -2.78 -16.76 -9.03
CA ASN A 53 -2.51 -17.99 -9.78
C ASN A 53 -1.00 -18.30 -9.93
N GLY A 54 -0.18 -17.95 -8.91
CA GLY A 54 1.27 -18.18 -8.88
C GLY A 54 2.11 -17.14 -9.62
N LYS A 55 1.50 -16.08 -10.16
CA LYS A 55 2.20 -15.00 -10.87
C LYS A 55 2.01 -13.67 -10.16
N VAL A 56 3.10 -12.95 -9.92
CA VAL A 56 3.03 -11.59 -9.35
C VAL A 56 2.54 -10.62 -10.41
N PHE A 57 1.46 -9.93 -10.10
CA PHE A 57 0.93 -8.88 -10.96
C PHE A 57 1.85 -7.66 -10.97
N LYS A 58 2.17 -7.15 -12.16
CA LYS A 58 3.05 -5.97 -12.34
C LYS A 58 4.42 -6.11 -11.65
N MET A 59 5.01 -7.32 -11.69
CA MET A 59 6.28 -7.63 -11.02
C MET A 59 7.41 -6.66 -11.42
N LYS A 60 7.54 -6.37 -12.71
CA LYS A 60 8.58 -5.47 -13.22
C LYS A 60 8.43 -4.05 -12.67
N GLU A 61 7.22 -3.53 -12.68
CA GLU A 61 6.91 -2.19 -12.16
C GLU A 61 7.17 -2.09 -10.64
N HIS A 62 6.83 -3.12 -9.89
CA HIS A 62 7.11 -3.19 -8.46
C HIS A 62 8.62 -3.25 -8.18
N ASN A 63 9.37 -4.10 -8.86
CA ASN A 63 10.82 -4.20 -8.68
C ASN A 63 11.54 -2.93 -9.12
N ALA A 64 11.11 -2.31 -10.23
CA ALA A 64 11.65 -1.02 -10.66
C ALA A 64 11.42 0.07 -9.60
N ARG A 65 10.21 0.14 -9.00
CA ARG A 65 9.95 1.10 -7.92
C ARG A 65 10.72 0.77 -6.64
N PHE A 66 10.95 -0.50 -6.33
CA PHE A 66 11.77 -0.92 -5.19
C PHE A 66 13.20 -0.41 -5.33
N ILE A 67 13.84 -0.63 -6.48
CA ILE A 67 15.18 -0.13 -6.78
C ILE A 67 15.21 1.40 -6.73
N ARG A 68 14.27 2.07 -7.44
CA ARG A 68 14.18 3.53 -7.43
C ARG A 68 13.95 4.10 -6.02
N SER A 69 13.13 3.47 -5.19
CA SER A 69 12.96 3.89 -3.79
C SER A 69 14.27 3.82 -3.02
N GLY A 70 15.10 2.80 -3.30
CA GLY A 70 16.43 2.67 -2.74
C GLY A 70 17.36 3.79 -3.16
N GLU A 71 17.39 4.12 -4.44
CA GLU A 71 18.18 5.24 -4.98
C GLU A 71 17.78 6.59 -4.35
N ILE A 72 16.49 6.86 -4.23
CA ILE A 72 15.97 8.12 -3.64
C ILE A 72 16.31 8.23 -2.15
N CYS A 73 16.32 7.10 -1.42
CA CYS A 73 16.52 7.06 0.03
C CYS A 73 17.95 6.76 0.47
N ASP A 74 18.93 6.74 -0.44
CA ASP A 74 20.31 6.31 -0.17
C ASP A 74 20.39 4.90 0.47
N ILE A 75 19.51 3.99 0.04
CA ILE A 75 19.47 2.57 0.42
C ILE A 75 19.62 1.73 -0.87
N PRO A 76 20.78 1.75 -1.54
CA PRO A 76 20.94 1.14 -2.85
C PRO A 76 20.73 -0.38 -2.76
N VAL A 77 19.71 -0.89 -3.46
CA VAL A 77 19.39 -2.31 -3.49
C VAL A 77 20.51 -3.06 -4.24
N PRO A 78 21.23 -4.01 -3.61
CA PRO A 78 22.42 -4.65 -4.21
C PRO A 78 22.06 -5.81 -5.15
N TYR A 79 20.86 -5.81 -5.73
CA TYR A 79 20.34 -6.85 -6.63
C TYR A 79 19.73 -6.26 -7.87
N SER A 80 19.96 -6.90 -9.01
CA SER A 80 19.34 -6.56 -10.29
C SER A 80 17.85 -6.89 -10.33
N MET A 81 17.16 -6.38 -11.33
CA MET A 81 15.76 -6.71 -11.59
C MET A 81 15.54 -8.22 -11.73
N GLU A 82 16.41 -8.90 -12.47
CA GLU A 82 16.34 -10.35 -12.71
C GLU A 82 16.55 -11.15 -11.42
N GLU A 83 17.52 -10.76 -10.59
CA GLU A 83 17.76 -11.42 -9.30
C GLU A 83 16.58 -11.26 -8.36
N LEU A 84 15.95 -10.08 -8.31
CA LEU A 84 14.75 -9.85 -7.52
C LEU A 84 13.55 -10.66 -8.03
N GLU A 85 13.34 -10.74 -9.34
CA GLU A 85 12.28 -11.56 -9.95
C GLU A 85 12.48 -13.05 -9.60
N ASN A 86 13.70 -13.54 -9.73
CA ASN A 86 14.05 -14.92 -9.39
C ASN A 86 13.85 -15.21 -7.91
N ALA A 87 14.26 -14.31 -7.02
CA ALA A 87 14.08 -14.43 -5.58
C ALA A 87 12.59 -14.46 -5.18
N ILE A 88 11.76 -13.61 -5.79
CA ILE A 88 10.31 -13.62 -5.57
C ILE A 88 9.70 -14.95 -6.01
N ASN A 89 10.04 -15.43 -7.20
CA ASN A 89 9.55 -16.70 -7.72
C ASN A 89 9.98 -17.88 -6.84
N GLN A 90 11.22 -17.91 -6.37
CA GLN A 90 11.71 -18.94 -5.43
C GLN A 90 10.90 -18.96 -4.12
N VAL A 91 10.58 -17.78 -3.56
CA VAL A 91 9.77 -17.69 -2.32
C VAL A 91 8.36 -18.23 -2.56
N LEU A 92 7.72 -17.91 -3.69
CA LEU A 92 6.40 -18.42 -4.02
C LEU A 92 6.42 -19.94 -4.22
N GLU A 93 7.40 -20.45 -4.95
CA GLU A 93 7.56 -21.87 -5.26
C GLU A 93 7.83 -22.71 -4.01
N VAL A 94 8.82 -22.35 -3.19
CA VAL A 94 9.21 -23.12 -1.99
C VAL A 94 8.10 -23.21 -0.95
N ASN A 95 7.17 -22.22 -0.93
CA ASN A 95 6.02 -22.19 -0.05
C ASN A 95 4.73 -22.72 -0.72
N ASN A 96 4.78 -23.08 -2.01
CA ASN A 96 3.61 -23.48 -2.80
C ASN A 96 2.47 -22.43 -2.71
N TYR A 97 2.81 -21.15 -2.87
CA TYR A 97 1.83 -20.06 -2.83
C TYR A 97 1.36 -19.69 -4.23
N LYS A 98 0.05 -19.86 -4.47
CA LYS A 98 -0.60 -19.40 -5.70
C LYS A 98 -1.20 -18.01 -5.55
N ASP A 99 -1.89 -17.77 -4.45
CA ASP A 99 -2.44 -16.45 -4.08
C ASP A 99 -1.75 -15.99 -2.80
N ALA A 100 -0.96 -14.91 -2.90
CA ALA A 100 -0.14 -14.43 -1.79
C ALA A 100 0.13 -12.93 -1.88
N TYR A 101 0.33 -12.31 -0.73
CA TYR A 101 0.99 -11.04 -0.64
C TYR A 101 2.49 -11.26 -0.56
N VAL A 102 3.27 -10.48 -1.30
CA VAL A 102 4.73 -10.56 -1.34
C VAL A 102 5.31 -9.22 -0.89
N ARG A 103 6.23 -9.26 0.05
CA ARG A 103 6.88 -8.12 0.68
C ARG A 103 8.40 -8.15 0.45
N PRO A 104 8.92 -7.57 -0.63
CA PRO A 104 10.32 -7.17 -0.68
C PRO A 104 10.58 -6.05 0.33
N VAL A 105 11.68 -6.13 1.06
CA VAL A 105 12.12 -5.11 2.00
C VAL A 105 13.65 -5.00 1.95
N ALA A 106 14.17 -3.77 1.99
CA ALA A 106 15.59 -3.51 2.13
C ALA A 106 15.81 -2.56 3.31
N TRP A 107 16.89 -2.78 4.06
CA TRP A 107 17.20 -1.99 5.25
C TRP A 107 18.70 -1.88 5.50
N MET A 108 19.08 -0.81 6.22
CA MET A 108 20.46 -0.61 6.69
C MET A 108 20.78 -1.48 7.91
N ASP A 109 21.96 -2.11 7.91
CA ASP A 109 22.45 -3.00 8.96
C ASP A 109 22.84 -2.28 10.28
N ASP A 110 23.56 -2.98 11.15
CA ASP A 110 24.03 -2.52 12.46
C ASP A 110 25.53 -2.15 12.50
N ALA A 111 26.19 -2.05 11.35
CA ALA A 111 27.61 -1.79 11.30
C ALA A 111 27.99 -0.42 11.89
N PHE A 112 27.11 0.57 11.74
CA PHE A 112 27.32 1.91 12.26
C PHE A 112 26.02 2.62 12.66
N LEU A 113 25.92 3.04 13.91
CA LEU A 113 24.72 3.71 14.45
C LEU A 113 24.94 5.22 14.56
N SER A 114 24.76 5.92 13.46
CA SER A 114 24.85 7.38 13.31
C SER A 114 23.90 7.81 12.19
N VAL A 115 23.56 9.09 12.09
CA VAL A 115 22.79 9.62 10.96
C VAL A 115 23.46 9.36 9.60
N ASN A 116 24.79 9.27 9.58
CA ASN A 116 25.57 8.91 8.40
C ASN A 116 25.52 7.39 8.15
N THR A 117 24.91 6.98 7.05
CA THR A 117 24.74 5.57 6.66
C THR A 117 25.81 5.04 5.71
N MET A 118 26.81 5.85 5.32
CA MET A 118 27.81 5.48 4.29
C MET A 118 28.66 4.23 4.63
N LYS A 119 28.66 3.80 5.88
CA LYS A 119 29.38 2.61 6.35
C LYS A 119 28.47 1.40 6.55
N ASN A 120 27.17 1.59 6.46
CA ASN A 120 26.19 0.52 6.62
C ASN A 120 26.02 -0.25 5.31
N LYS A 121 25.74 -1.55 5.43
CA LYS A 121 25.35 -2.39 4.30
C LYS A 121 23.83 -2.44 4.18
N VAL A 122 23.36 -2.67 2.97
CA VAL A 122 21.95 -2.92 2.71
C VAL A 122 21.70 -4.42 2.72
N HIS A 123 20.75 -4.83 3.56
CA HIS A 123 20.18 -6.16 3.53
C HIS A 123 18.87 -6.16 2.74
N VAL A 124 18.55 -7.30 2.12
CA VAL A 124 17.30 -7.46 1.38
C VAL A 124 16.63 -8.77 1.77
N ALA A 125 15.36 -8.71 2.11
CA ALA A 125 14.52 -9.89 2.29
C ALA A 125 13.29 -9.86 1.39
N ILE A 126 12.83 -11.04 0.99
CA ILE A 126 11.55 -11.24 0.31
C ILE A 126 10.75 -12.22 1.13
N ILE A 127 9.59 -11.74 1.58
CA ILE A 127 8.68 -12.46 2.46
C ILE A 127 7.36 -12.64 1.71
N ALA A 128 6.72 -13.80 1.84
CA ALA A 128 5.38 -14.00 1.30
C ALA A 128 4.48 -14.71 2.30
N TRP A 129 3.19 -14.42 2.23
CA TRP A 129 2.17 -15.09 3.03
C TRP A 129 0.81 -15.08 2.32
N LYS A 130 -0.03 -16.04 2.67
CA LYS A 130 -1.41 -16.07 2.19
C LYS A 130 -2.16 -14.86 2.75
N TRP A 131 -2.85 -14.15 1.87
CA TRP A 131 -3.56 -12.93 2.24
C TRP A 131 -5.05 -13.07 1.93
N PRO A 132 -5.94 -13.07 2.93
CA PRO A 132 -7.37 -12.95 2.71
C PRO A 132 -7.71 -11.53 2.23
N SER A 133 -9.00 -11.27 1.97
CA SER A 133 -9.47 -9.91 1.67
C SER A 133 -9.08 -8.95 2.80
N TYR A 134 -8.50 -7.79 2.46
CA TYR A 134 -7.99 -6.80 3.42
C TYR A 134 -9.08 -6.28 4.36
N TYR A 135 -10.23 -5.94 3.82
CA TYR A 135 -11.36 -5.42 4.61
C TYR A 135 -12.49 -6.43 4.87
N GLY A 136 -12.42 -7.65 4.31
CA GLY A 136 -13.46 -8.64 4.40
C GLY A 136 -14.67 -8.38 3.46
N GLU A 137 -15.50 -9.41 3.26
CA GLU A 137 -16.59 -9.37 2.27
C GLU A 137 -17.69 -8.35 2.59
N ASP A 138 -18.02 -8.16 3.87
CA ASP A 138 -19.06 -7.21 4.29
C ASP A 138 -18.68 -5.77 3.94
N LYS A 139 -17.41 -5.41 4.15
CA LYS A 139 -16.90 -4.08 3.81
C LYS A 139 -16.79 -3.88 2.29
N ILE A 140 -16.54 -4.96 1.53
CA ILE A 140 -16.58 -4.88 0.07
C ILE A 140 -17.99 -4.53 -0.43
N LYS A 141 -19.03 -5.08 0.19
CA LYS A 141 -20.42 -4.82 -0.22
C LYS A 141 -20.95 -3.48 0.23
N LYS A 142 -20.64 -3.09 1.48
CA LYS A 142 -21.19 -1.88 2.12
C LYS A 142 -20.30 -0.64 1.91
N GLY A 143 -19.05 -0.86 1.54
CA GLY A 143 -17.99 0.14 1.55
C GLY A 143 -17.36 0.34 2.93
N ILE A 144 -16.12 0.82 2.92
CA ILE A 144 -15.38 1.22 4.13
C ILE A 144 -15.79 2.62 4.56
N THR A 145 -15.53 2.94 5.83
CA THR A 145 -15.80 4.27 6.40
C THR A 145 -14.49 5.02 6.62
N LEU A 146 -14.44 6.29 6.19
CA LEU A 146 -13.26 7.14 6.28
C LEU A 146 -13.49 8.32 7.23
N GLY A 147 -12.67 8.35 8.28
CA GLY A 147 -12.61 9.46 9.24
C GLY A 147 -11.79 10.65 8.76
N LYS A 148 -11.70 11.69 9.60
CA LYS A 148 -10.82 12.84 9.41
C LYS A 148 -9.49 12.62 10.12
N SER A 149 -8.42 13.25 9.63
CA SER A 149 -7.11 13.26 10.27
C SER A 149 -6.71 14.68 10.67
N LYS A 150 -6.00 14.79 11.79
CA LYS A 150 -5.23 15.99 12.13
C LYS A 150 -3.89 16.07 11.39
N TRP A 151 -3.45 14.94 10.84
CA TRP A 151 -2.21 14.85 10.05
C TRP A 151 -2.54 15.04 8.58
N VAL A 152 -1.64 15.68 7.85
CA VAL A 152 -1.74 15.93 6.41
C VAL A 152 -0.60 15.25 5.67
N ARG A 153 -0.74 15.02 4.37
CA ARG A 153 0.39 14.61 3.53
C ARG A 153 1.37 15.77 3.40
N PRO A 154 2.67 15.51 3.63
CA PRO A 154 3.68 16.56 3.69
C PRO A 154 3.98 17.16 2.32
N ASP A 155 4.62 18.33 2.35
CA ASP A 155 5.24 18.93 1.18
C ASP A 155 6.33 18.00 0.64
N PRO A 156 6.37 17.70 -0.68
CA PRO A 156 7.38 16.82 -1.29
C PRO A 156 8.83 17.35 -1.13
N ARG A 157 9.01 18.62 -0.78
CA ARG A 157 10.31 19.20 -0.43
C ARG A 157 10.80 18.80 0.96
N SER A 158 9.90 18.36 1.85
CA SER A 158 10.27 17.92 3.21
C SER A 158 10.58 16.42 3.29
N VAL A 159 10.08 15.64 2.34
CA VAL A 159 10.18 14.17 2.37
C VAL A 159 10.08 13.56 0.97
N PRO A 160 10.83 12.47 0.63
CA PRO A 160 10.81 11.84 -0.68
C PRO A 160 9.53 11.01 -0.88
N ILE A 161 8.41 11.66 -1.17
CA ILE A 161 7.09 11.03 -1.34
C ILE A 161 7.02 9.99 -2.49
N GLU A 162 7.93 10.08 -3.44
CA GLU A 162 8.03 9.13 -4.56
C GLU A 162 8.59 7.77 -4.15
N ALA A 163 9.28 7.71 -2.99
CA ALA A 163 9.87 6.49 -2.46
C ALA A 163 8.91 5.77 -1.52
N LYS A 164 8.88 4.44 -1.61
CA LYS A 164 8.14 3.62 -0.66
C LYS A 164 9.00 3.33 0.58
N ALA A 165 9.30 4.41 1.35
CA ALA A 165 10.19 4.40 2.50
C ALA A 165 9.47 4.00 3.79
N GLY A 166 10.04 3.04 4.54
CA GLY A 166 9.46 2.51 5.78
C GLY A 166 9.22 3.58 6.85
N GLY A 167 10.16 4.51 7.01
CA GLY A 167 10.04 5.63 7.95
C GLY A 167 8.82 6.53 7.74
N TYR A 168 8.25 6.54 6.54
CA TYR A 168 7.02 7.27 6.24
C TYR A 168 5.75 6.57 6.71
N TYR A 169 5.76 5.24 6.67
CA TYR A 169 4.61 4.44 7.05
C TYR A 169 4.32 4.47 8.55
N TYR A 170 5.28 4.92 9.36
CA TYR A 170 5.06 5.25 10.77
C TYR A 170 3.92 6.28 10.95
N VAL A 171 3.91 7.35 10.16
CA VAL A 171 2.83 8.35 10.21
C VAL A 171 1.50 7.74 9.73
N GLY A 172 1.54 6.89 8.69
CA GLY A 172 0.38 6.13 8.22
C GLY A 172 -0.20 5.23 9.31
N ALA A 173 0.64 4.55 10.09
CA ALA A 173 0.20 3.73 11.22
C ALA A 173 -0.48 4.55 12.32
N ILE A 174 0.05 5.74 12.67
CA ILE A 174 -0.59 6.65 13.64
C ILE A 174 -1.99 7.06 13.14
N ILE A 175 -2.10 7.42 11.86
CA ILE A 175 -3.35 7.85 11.23
C ILE A 175 -4.37 6.71 11.27
N TYR A 176 -3.98 5.53 10.83
CA TYR A 176 -4.83 4.34 10.83
C TYR A 176 -5.32 3.98 12.23
N ASN A 177 -4.41 3.93 13.22
CA ASN A 177 -4.77 3.65 14.61
C ASN A 177 -5.73 4.70 15.21
N ASN A 178 -5.64 5.97 14.80
CA ASN A 178 -6.59 6.99 15.22
C ASN A 178 -7.97 6.74 14.63
N ALA A 179 -8.05 6.43 13.32
CA ALA A 179 -9.30 6.07 12.66
C ALA A 179 -9.99 4.90 13.37
N GLU A 180 -9.26 3.83 13.66
CA GLU A 180 -9.79 2.65 14.34
C GLU A 180 -10.34 2.99 15.75
N ARG A 181 -9.64 3.83 16.53
CA ARG A 181 -10.12 4.28 17.85
C ARG A 181 -11.40 5.12 17.76
N GLU A 182 -11.60 5.82 16.66
CA GLU A 182 -12.80 6.63 16.37
C GLU A 182 -13.91 5.82 15.69
N GLY A 183 -13.68 4.53 15.40
CA GLY A 183 -14.65 3.62 14.80
C GLY A 183 -14.73 3.65 13.27
N PHE A 184 -13.72 4.23 12.62
CA PHE A 184 -13.58 4.22 11.17
C PHE A 184 -12.64 3.13 10.68
N ASP A 185 -12.79 2.73 9.42
CA ASP A 185 -11.93 1.72 8.80
C ASP A 185 -10.58 2.29 8.33
N ASP A 186 -10.53 3.56 7.96
CA ASP A 186 -9.33 4.31 7.57
C ASP A 186 -9.65 5.82 7.63
N THR A 187 -8.79 6.65 7.07
CA THR A 187 -8.90 8.11 7.07
C THR A 187 -8.65 8.65 5.66
N LEU A 188 -9.49 9.57 5.19
CA LEU A 188 -9.18 10.38 4.02
C LEU A 188 -8.34 11.58 4.43
N LEU A 189 -7.17 11.72 3.81
CA LEU A 189 -6.19 12.77 4.11
C LEU A 189 -6.28 13.90 3.09
N VAL A 190 -5.94 15.10 3.57
CA VAL A 190 -5.59 16.21 2.70
C VAL A 190 -4.07 16.39 2.67
N ASP A 191 -3.57 17.09 1.67
CA ASP A 191 -2.17 17.50 1.60
C ASP A 191 -1.94 18.84 2.35
N TRP A 192 -0.69 19.29 2.41
CA TRP A 192 -0.29 20.56 3.09
C TRP A 192 -0.96 21.81 2.49
N ARG A 193 -1.53 21.70 1.28
CA ARG A 193 -2.27 22.78 0.60
C ARG A 193 -3.78 22.72 0.89
N GLY A 194 -4.26 21.65 1.51
CA GLY A 194 -5.66 21.42 1.83
C GLY A 194 -6.46 20.71 0.73
N PHE A 195 -5.83 20.21 -0.33
CA PHE A 195 -6.48 19.34 -1.31
C PHE A 195 -6.57 17.90 -0.81
N VAL A 196 -7.62 17.18 -1.19
CA VAL A 196 -7.74 15.74 -0.96
C VAL A 196 -6.54 15.03 -1.60
N ALA A 197 -5.92 14.13 -0.86
CA ALA A 197 -4.72 13.41 -1.28
C ALA A 197 -5.00 11.89 -1.46
N GLU A 198 -4.91 11.15 -0.39
CA GLU A 198 -5.08 9.69 -0.35
C GLU A 198 -5.53 9.23 1.04
N CYS A 199 -5.70 7.93 1.26
CA CYS A 199 -5.91 7.36 2.59
C CYS A 199 -4.58 7.06 3.30
N SER A 200 -4.62 6.37 4.46
CA SER A 200 -3.39 6.08 5.22
C SER A 200 -2.36 5.30 4.41
N SER A 201 -2.79 4.38 3.54
CA SER A 201 -1.94 3.49 2.74
C SER A 201 -2.50 3.12 1.37
N SER A 202 -3.52 3.82 0.88
CA SER A 202 -4.20 3.56 -0.40
C SER A 202 -4.61 4.87 -1.08
N ASN A 203 -4.62 4.86 -2.43
CA ASN A 203 -5.09 6.01 -3.21
C ASN A 203 -6.62 6.01 -3.31
N VAL A 204 -7.22 7.17 -3.61
CA VAL A 204 -8.67 7.37 -3.68
C VAL A 204 -9.11 7.79 -5.07
N PHE A 205 -10.30 7.34 -5.45
CA PHE A 205 -11.04 7.73 -6.65
C PHE A 205 -12.45 8.15 -6.27
N PHE A 206 -13.02 9.05 -7.05
CA PHE A 206 -14.38 9.51 -6.93
C PHE A 206 -15.10 9.36 -8.26
N ILE A 207 -16.38 9.02 -8.22
CA ILE A 207 -17.25 8.93 -9.38
C ILE A 207 -18.24 10.12 -9.31
N GLU A 208 -18.25 10.95 -10.32
CA GLU A 208 -19.13 12.10 -10.43
C GLU A 208 -20.55 11.67 -10.85
N LYS A 209 -21.51 12.57 -10.75
CA LYS A 209 -22.92 12.26 -11.08
C LYS A 209 -23.15 11.99 -12.57
N ASP A 210 -22.31 12.55 -13.43
CA ASP A 210 -22.32 12.33 -14.87
C ASP A 210 -21.57 11.06 -15.31
N GLY A 211 -20.88 10.37 -14.37
CA GLY A 211 -20.12 9.17 -14.61
C GLY A 211 -18.63 9.38 -14.82
N THR A 212 -18.15 10.61 -14.88
CA THR A 212 -16.72 10.93 -14.91
C THR A 212 -16.05 10.42 -13.63
N ILE A 213 -14.88 9.81 -13.76
CA ILE A 213 -14.11 9.30 -12.63
C ILE A 213 -12.92 10.22 -12.41
N CYS A 214 -12.75 10.75 -11.21
CA CYS A 214 -11.60 11.57 -10.89
C CYS A 214 -10.76 10.97 -9.75
N THR A 215 -9.47 11.29 -9.76
CA THR A 215 -8.50 10.93 -8.71
C THR A 215 -7.55 12.09 -8.48
N PRO A 216 -7.12 12.34 -7.22
CA PRO A 216 -6.15 13.39 -6.93
C PRO A 216 -4.85 13.23 -7.72
N ILE A 217 -4.25 14.36 -8.14
CA ILE A 217 -2.91 14.40 -8.74
C ILE A 217 -1.89 13.89 -7.72
N ALA A 218 -1.09 12.90 -8.11
CA ALA A 218 -0.13 12.25 -7.20
C ALA A 218 1.17 13.06 -7.06
N ASP A 219 1.07 14.29 -6.56
CA ASP A 219 2.20 15.20 -6.33
C ASP A 219 2.49 15.48 -4.84
N ALA A 220 1.70 14.86 -3.94
CA ALA A 220 1.86 14.92 -2.49
C ALA A 220 1.86 13.54 -1.81
N PHE A 221 1.81 12.48 -2.61
CA PHE A 221 1.71 11.10 -2.12
C PHE A 221 2.22 10.12 -3.19
N LEU A 222 2.38 8.86 -2.79
CA LEU A 222 2.89 7.82 -3.67
C LEU A 222 1.92 7.53 -4.82
N ASN A 223 2.38 7.65 -6.07
CA ASN A 223 1.61 7.24 -7.24
C ASN A 223 1.54 5.71 -7.32
N GLY A 224 0.47 5.12 -6.78
CA GLY A 224 0.30 3.68 -6.64
C GLY A 224 0.28 2.95 -7.98
N ILE A 225 0.93 1.78 -8.08
CA ILE A 225 0.89 0.94 -9.28
C ILE A 225 -0.55 0.47 -9.55
N THR A 226 -1.31 0.14 -8.49
CA THR A 226 -2.74 -0.17 -8.64
C THR A 226 -3.52 1.03 -9.16
N ARG A 227 -3.27 2.24 -8.65
CA ARG A 227 -3.88 3.48 -9.14
C ARG A 227 -3.64 3.66 -10.64
N GLN A 228 -2.39 3.57 -11.10
CA GLN A 228 -2.02 3.69 -12.52
C GLN A 228 -2.73 2.62 -13.36
N THR A 229 -2.73 1.37 -12.89
CA THR A 229 -3.42 0.26 -13.56
C THR A 229 -4.92 0.51 -13.69
N VAL A 230 -5.57 1.05 -12.66
CA VAL A 230 -6.99 1.36 -12.66
C VAL A 230 -7.30 2.49 -13.65
N ILE A 231 -6.49 3.55 -13.70
CA ILE A 231 -6.62 4.62 -14.70
C ILE A 231 -6.55 4.06 -16.12
N GLU A 232 -5.53 3.23 -16.39
CA GLU A 232 -5.37 2.60 -17.71
C GLU A 232 -6.53 1.68 -18.06
N MET A 233 -6.99 0.86 -17.12
CA MET A 233 -8.10 -0.07 -17.28
C MET A 233 -9.41 0.67 -17.60
N LEU A 234 -9.72 1.72 -16.83
CA LEU A 234 -10.93 2.51 -17.00
C LEU A 234 -10.94 3.24 -18.35
N LYS A 235 -9.84 3.90 -18.72
CA LYS A 235 -9.71 4.56 -20.03
C LYS A 235 -9.90 3.57 -21.19
N LYS A 236 -9.32 2.37 -21.10
CA LYS A 236 -9.50 1.31 -22.11
C LYS A 236 -10.94 0.82 -22.19
N ALA A 237 -11.68 0.86 -21.10
CA ALA A 237 -13.10 0.49 -21.04
C ALA A 237 -14.06 1.62 -21.46
N GLY A 238 -13.54 2.79 -21.83
CA GLY A 238 -14.31 3.92 -22.33
C GLY A 238 -14.81 4.89 -21.25
N TYR A 239 -14.35 4.77 -20.00
CA TYR A 239 -14.64 5.75 -18.96
C TYR A 239 -13.81 7.03 -19.17
N GLU A 240 -14.41 8.17 -18.89
CA GLU A 240 -13.68 9.42 -18.74
C GLU A 240 -12.98 9.43 -17.39
N VAL A 241 -11.63 9.62 -17.39
CA VAL A 241 -10.83 9.59 -16.17
C VAL A 241 -9.93 10.81 -16.10
N GLU A 242 -10.13 11.61 -15.05
CA GLU A 242 -9.40 12.83 -14.79
C GLU A 242 -8.47 12.70 -13.58
N GLU A 243 -7.22 13.12 -13.76
CA GLU A 243 -6.30 13.38 -12.65
C GLU A 243 -6.35 14.87 -12.34
N ARG A 244 -7.02 15.24 -11.25
CA ARG A 244 -7.24 16.63 -10.89
C ARG A 244 -7.09 16.89 -9.40
N ARG A 245 -7.02 18.15 -9.01
CA ARG A 245 -7.16 18.52 -7.60
C ARG A 245 -8.61 18.40 -7.17
N VAL A 246 -8.80 17.83 -5.99
CA VAL A 246 -10.11 17.66 -5.36
C VAL A 246 -10.13 18.45 -4.06
N LEU A 247 -11.15 19.30 -3.90
CA LEU A 247 -11.37 20.03 -2.67
C LEU A 247 -12.20 19.21 -1.67
N PRO A 248 -11.95 19.31 -0.36
CA PRO A 248 -12.78 18.67 0.66
C PRO A 248 -14.27 18.99 0.55
N GLN A 249 -14.60 20.19 0.08
CA GLN A 249 -15.97 20.66 -0.12
C GLN A 249 -16.72 19.92 -1.24
N GLU A 250 -16.01 19.28 -2.16
CA GLU A 250 -16.59 18.50 -3.25
C GLU A 250 -17.11 17.13 -2.77
N ILE A 251 -16.63 16.62 -1.62
CA ILE A 251 -16.98 15.28 -1.09
C ILE A 251 -18.49 15.00 -1.12
N PRO A 252 -19.39 15.93 -0.72
CA PRO A 252 -20.83 15.67 -0.78
C PRO A 252 -21.44 15.64 -2.19
N SER A 253 -20.71 16.08 -3.21
CA SER A 253 -21.20 16.14 -4.59
C SER A 253 -20.98 14.86 -5.38
N PHE A 254 -20.01 14.02 -4.97
CA PHE A 254 -19.72 12.77 -5.66
C PHE A 254 -20.85 11.75 -5.50
N LYS A 255 -21.01 10.91 -6.52
CA LYS A 255 -21.98 9.81 -6.53
C LYS A 255 -21.46 8.60 -5.75
N GLU A 256 -20.19 8.23 -5.97
CA GLU A 256 -19.52 7.11 -5.34
C GLU A 256 -18.04 7.42 -5.12
N ALA A 257 -17.39 6.61 -4.30
CA ALA A 257 -15.94 6.66 -4.12
C ALA A 257 -15.37 5.27 -3.84
N PHE A 258 -14.09 5.05 -4.16
CA PHE A 258 -13.37 3.82 -3.84
C PHE A 258 -11.88 4.07 -3.62
N VAL A 259 -11.25 3.18 -2.88
CA VAL A 259 -9.80 3.18 -2.70
C VAL A 259 -9.12 2.12 -3.57
N THR A 260 -7.85 2.35 -3.88
CA THR A 260 -7.00 1.41 -4.64
C THR A 260 -5.67 1.18 -3.95
N GLY A 261 -5.21 -0.06 -3.96
CA GLY A 261 -3.90 -0.45 -3.44
C GLY A 261 -3.64 -1.94 -3.63
N THR A 262 -2.41 -2.38 -3.51
CA THR A 262 -2.06 -3.79 -3.70
C THR A 262 -2.80 -4.71 -2.71
N ALA A 263 -2.91 -4.31 -1.45
CA ALA A 263 -3.64 -5.07 -0.42
C ALA A 263 -5.16 -4.87 -0.53
N ALA A 264 -5.59 -3.63 -0.73
CA ALA A 264 -7.00 -3.26 -0.81
C ALA A 264 -7.65 -3.63 -2.16
N GLU A 265 -6.85 -3.86 -3.21
CA GLU A 265 -7.31 -3.99 -4.60
C GLU A 265 -8.15 -2.76 -4.99
N ILE A 266 -9.41 -2.96 -5.33
CA ILE A 266 -10.43 -1.91 -5.39
C ILE A 266 -11.43 -2.17 -4.28
N THR A 267 -11.55 -1.23 -3.35
CA THR A 267 -12.49 -1.33 -2.24
C THR A 267 -13.42 -0.12 -2.22
N PRO A 268 -14.74 -0.35 -2.30
CA PRO A 268 -15.72 0.73 -2.23
C PRO A 268 -15.65 1.50 -0.91
N ILE A 269 -16.02 2.77 -0.94
CA ILE A 269 -16.21 3.61 0.23
C ILE A 269 -17.72 3.80 0.45
N GLY A 270 -18.18 3.52 1.67
CA GLY A 270 -19.58 3.71 2.10
C GLY A 270 -19.79 5.01 2.84
N GLU A 271 -18.74 5.60 3.43
CA GLU A 271 -18.85 6.88 4.14
C GLU A 271 -17.52 7.64 4.14
N ILE A 272 -17.58 8.94 3.90
CA ILE A 272 -16.45 9.88 4.08
C ILE A 272 -16.94 11.06 4.92
N TRP A 273 -16.37 11.24 6.12
CA TRP A 273 -16.63 12.40 6.99
C TRP A 273 -18.13 12.64 7.28
N GLY A 274 -18.94 11.58 7.37
CA GLY A 274 -20.38 11.61 7.58
C GLY A 274 -21.20 11.65 6.29
N VAL A 275 -20.60 11.82 5.12
CA VAL A 275 -21.26 11.73 3.81
C VAL A 275 -21.32 10.26 3.40
N LYS A 276 -22.55 9.75 3.18
CA LYS A 276 -22.79 8.34 2.83
C LYS A 276 -22.86 8.13 1.33
N TYR A 277 -22.30 6.99 0.88
CA TYR A 277 -22.33 6.53 -0.49
C TYR A 277 -22.95 5.13 -0.58
N THR A 278 -23.55 4.82 -1.70
CA THR A 278 -24.07 3.47 -2.00
C THR A 278 -23.25 2.89 -3.16
N PRO A 279 -22.42 1.87 -2.90
CA PRO A 279 -21.63 1.24 -3.94
C PRO A 279 -22.48 0.57 -5.02
N ASP A 280 -22.24 0.91 -6.28
CA ASP A 280 -22.81 0.29 -7.47
C ASP A 280 -21.78 0.20 -8.60
N GLU A 281 -21.38 1.34 -9.17
CA GLU A 281 -20.41 1.38 -10.26
C GLU A 281 -19.02 0.95 -9.80
N CYS A 282 -18.60 1.32 -8.59
CA CYS A 282 -17.32 0.87 -8.03
C CYS A 282 -17.24 -0.65 -7.83
N LEU A 283 -18.35 -1.37 -7.65
CA LEU A 283 -18.39 -2.84 -7.62
C LEU A 283 -18.12 -3.43 -9.01
N LYS A 284 -18.66 -2.83 -10.07
CA LYS A 284 -18.38 -3.24 -11.46
C LYS A 284 -16.91 -3.02 -11.81
N ILE A 285 -16.36 -1.86 -11.42
CA ILE A 285 -14.95 -1.54 -11.59
C ILE A 285 -14.06 -2.55 -10.84
N ARG A 286 -14.44 -2.93 -9.63
CA ARG A 286 -13.76 -3.99 -8.87
C ARG A 286 -13.77 -5.33 -9.61
N GLU A 287 -14.90 -5.71 -10.20
CA GLU A 287 -15.00 -6.95 -10.98
C GLU A 287 -14.09 -6.91 -12.22
N MET A 288 -14.07 -5.78 -12.94
CA MET A 288 -13.14 -5.57 -14.06
C MET A 288 -11.68 -5.74 -13.63
N TYR A 289 -11.29 -5.13 -12.51
CA TYR A 289 -9.94 -5.29 -11.97
C TYR A 289 -9.64 -6.74 -11.58
N SER A 290 -10.57 -7.42 -10.92
CA SER A 290 -10.41 -8.82 -10.54
C SER A 290 -10.19 -9.73 -11.76
N LYS A 291 -10.90 -9.49 -12.87
CA LYS A 291 -10.68 -10.19 -14.15
C LYS A 291 -9.30 -9.88 -14.73
N LEU A 292 -8.88 -8.63 -14.68
CA LEU A 292 -7.58 -8.19 -15.20
C LEU A 292 -6.39 -8.85 -14.48
N VAL A 293 -6.44 -8.96 -13.16
CA VAL A 293 -5.31 -9.49 -12.37
C VAL A 293 -5.27 -11.01 -12.31
N ARG A 294 -6.37 -11.69 -12.62
CA ARG A 294 -6.46 -13.16 -12.60
C ARG A 294 -6.36 -13.81 -13.98
N GLY A 295 -6.39 -13.02 -15.05
CA GLY A 295 -6.16 -13.43 -16.46
C GLY A 295 -7.32 -14.14 -17.06
#